data_95ae2afc0b687480e8c204c40c69a1e9
#
_entry.id   95ae2afc0b687480e8c204c40c69a1e9
#
_cell.length_a   1.000
_cell.length_b   1.000
_cell.length_c   1.000
_cell.angle_alpha   90.00
_cell.angle_beta   90.00
_cell.angle_gamma   90.00
#
_symmetry.space_group_name_H-M   'P 1'
#
loop_
_entity.id
_entity.type
_entity.pdbx_description
1 polymer ?
#
loop_
_entity_poly.entity_id
_entity_poly.type
_entity_poly.pdbx_seq_one_letter_code
_entity_poly.pdbx_strand_id
1 'polypeptide(L)'
;MHMLLDGVDWRAAIDGHRAAPDRELIRSRLQAYAEAGFTYLRDGGDRWGVGAAAREMAPEYGITYRTPLAPLCKAGHYGAFIGEKFADEREFAALVRKTREKGGDFIKIMISGLMDFDCFGRLTEEPLSPGEIAELVHIAHGEGFSVMVHANGARTVQAAAMAGVDSVEHGAYLDRDALCAMTENGTVWCPTLSTVGNLRGKGRFDEDAVRRIYRSAVDNVRSFAEMGGIVAPGSDAGAWSVPHVQGSLDEYGHLKYALGADFDAVLSRGIREVRRRF
;
A
#
# COMPACT_ATOMS: atom_id res chain seq x y z
N MET A 1 -0.42 5.10 -2.36
CA MET A 1 0.21 5.70 -3.56
C MET A 1 1.70 5.89 -3.32
N HIS A 2 2.50 6.10 -4.35
CA HIS A 2 3.92 6.44 -4.26
C HIS A 2 4.20 7.74 -5.03
N MET A 3 4.42 8.85 -4.33
CA MET A 3 4.70 10.15 -4.96
C MET A 3 5.94 10.12 -5.85
N LEU A 4 6.91 9.26 -5.53
CA LEU A 4 8.13 9.03 -6.29
C LEU A 4 7.88 8.51 -7.72
N LEU A 5 6.92 7.59 -7.89
CA LEU A 5 6.71 6.83 -9.13
C LEU A 5 5.75 7.56 -10.09
N ASP A 6 5.72 7.17 -11.37
CA ASP A 6 4.94 7.87 -12.41
C ASP A 6 3.83 7.02 -13.06
N GLY A 7 3.77 5.73 -12.76
CA GLY A 7 2.82 4.80 -13.37
C GLY A 7 3.23 4.27 -14.75
N VAL A 8 4.42 4.62 -15.25
CA VAL A 8 4.93 4.27 -16.58
C VAL A 8 6.29 3.59 -16.50
N ASP A 9 7.31 4.28 -16.03
CA ASP A 9 8.68 3.76 -15.92
C ASP A 9 9.27 4.11 -14.55
N TRP A 10 9.22 3.15 -13.63
CA TRP A 10 9.71 3.34 -12.27
C TRP A 10 11.21 3.66 -12.19
N ARG A 11 12.04 3.19 -13.18
CA ARG A 11 13.48 3.49 -13.19
C ARG A 11 13.72 4.94 -13.56
N ALA A 12 13.09 5.40 -14.64
CA ALA A 12 13.18 6.79 -15.08
C ALA A 12 12.62 7.74 -14.00
N ALA A 13 11.50 7.38 -13.36
CA ALA A 13 10.92 8.15 -12.26
C ALA A 13 11.90 8.29 -11.08
N ILE A 14 12.52 7.19 -10.64
CA ILE A 14 13.55 7.23 -9.59
C ILE A 14 14.75 8.07 -10.02
N ASP A 15 15.24 7.90 -11.25
CA ASP A 15 16.40 8.64 -11.74
C ASP A 15 16.17 10.15 -11.75
N GLY A 16 14.95 10.59 -12.04
CA GLY A 16 14.55 12.00 -11.94
C GLY A 16 14.68 12.63 -10.55
N HIS A 17 14.68 11.79 -9.50
CA HIS A 17 14.77 12.25 -8.09
C HIS A 17 16.11 11.92 -7.42
N ARG A 18 17.08 11.28 -8.12
CA ARG A 18 18.33 10.80 -7.49
C ARG A 18 19.19 11.91 -6.87
N ALA A 19 19.28 13.06 -7.51
CA ALA A 19 20.08 14.19 -7.02
C ALA A 19 19.36 14.94 -5.90
N ALA A 20 18.08 15.18 -6.07
CA ALA A 20 17.16 15.79 -5.10
C ALA A 20 15.72 15.54 -5.56
N PRO A 21 14.72 15.59 -4.66
CA PRO A 21 13.31 15.56 -5.04
C PRO A 21 12.97 16.65 -6.05
N ASP A 22 12.37 16.28 -7.17
CA ASP A 22 11.83 17.25 -8.14
C ASP A 22 10.59 17.93 -7.53
N ARG A 23 10.81 19.10 -6.94
CA ARG A 23 9.76 19.86 -6.24
C ARG A 23 8.69 20.42 -7.18
N GLU A 24 9.02 20.67 -8.45
CA GLU A 24 8.04 21.14 -9.43
C GLU A 24 7.07 20.03 -9.84
N LEU A 25 7.59 18.84 -10.08
CA LEU A 25 6.78 17.65 -10.35
C LEU A 25 5.88 17.29 -9.15
N ILE A 26 6.43 17.34 -7.92
CA ILE A 26 5.67 17.10 -6.69
C ILE A 26 4.54 18.12 -6.57
N ARG A 27 4.83 19.42 -6.79
CA ARG A 27 3.83 20.50 -6.75
C ARG A 27 2.71 20.27 -7.75
N SER A 28 3.06 19.95 -8.99
CA SER A 28 2.10 19.65 -10.04
C SER A 28 1.18 18.49 -9.68
N ARG A 29 1.73 17.41 -9.09
CA ARG A 29 0.95 16.25 -8.65
C ARG A 29 0.01 16.61 -7.49
N LEU A 30 0.50 17.36 -6.48
CA LEU A 30 -0.32 17.80 -5.34
C LEU A 30 -1.47 18.70 -5.80
N GLN A 31 -1.20 19.64 -6.71
CA GLN A 31 -2.22 20.49 -7.31
C GLN A 31 -3.28 19.64 -8.01
N ALA A 32 -2.88 18.68 -8.84
CA ALA A 32 -3.82 17.82 -9.55
C ALA A 32 -4.71 16.99 -8.59
N TYR A 33 -4.13 16.47 -7.48
CA TYR A 33 -4.92 15.81 -6.44
C TYR A 33 -5.91 16.76 -5.77
N ALA A 34 -5.51 17.98 -5.43
CA ALA A 34 -6.39 18.99 -4.83
C ALA A 34 -7.54 19.38 -5.77
N GLU A 35 -7.25 19.62 -7.04
CA GLU A 35 -8.25 19.93 -8.08
C GLU A 35 -9.27 18.79 -8.27
N ALA A 36 -8.82 17.54 -8.10
CA ALA A 36 -9.70 16.36 -8.11
C ALA A 36 -10.44 16.12 -6.77
N GLY A 37 -10.27 17.00 -5.77
CA GLY A 37 -10.99 16.96 -4.50
C GLY A 37 -10.36 16.04 -3.44
N PHE A 38 -9.13 15.57 -3.62
CA PHE A 38 -8.44 14.78 -2.58
C PHE A 38 -7.92 15.69 -1.48
N THR A 39 -8.30 15.39 -0.24
CA THR A 39 -7.89 16.14 0.97
C THR A 39 -6.98 15.34 1.90
N TYR A 40 -6.75 14.06 1.59
CA TYR A 40 -5.90 13.17 2.37
C TYR A 40 -5.17 12.20 1.45
N LEU A 41 -3.86 12.14 1.59
CA LEU A 41 -3.00 11.19 0.86
C LEU A 41 -2.12 10.43 1.85
N ARG A 42 -2.02 9.11 1.67
CA ARG A 42 -1.10 8.23 2.40
C ARG A 42 -0.12 7.64 1.38
N ASP A 43 1.15 7.96 1.57
CA ASP A 43 2.25 7.57 0.70
C ASP A 43 2.89 6.26 1.17
N GLY A 44 3.39 5.46 0.24
CA GLY A 44 4.17 4.26 0.54
C GLY A 44 5.61 4.53 0.94
N GLY A 45 6.08 5.77 0.76
CA GLY A 45 7.44 6.21 1.10
C GLY A 45 8.48 5.88 0.04
N ASP A 46 9.63 6.50 0.20
CA ASP A 46 10.82 6.32 -0.63
C ASP A 46 12.10 6.81 0.08
N ARG A 47 13.26 6.25 -0.27
CA ARG A 47 14.55 6.63 0.34
C ARG A 47 15.18 7.89 -0.25
N TRP A 48 14.58 8.50 -1.26
CA TRP A 48 15.09 9.74 -1.90
C TRP A 48 14.46 11.00 -1.33
N GLY A 49 13.48 10.86 -0.42
CA GLY A 49 12.86 11.97 0.29
C GLY A 49 11.74 12.66 -0.48
N VAL A 50 11.23 12.04 -1.55
CA VAL A 50 10.11 12.60 -2.33
C VAL A 50 8.85 12.67 -1.50
N GLY A 51 8.50 11.60 -0.75
CA GLY A 51 7.37 11.60 0.17
C GLY A 51 7.51 12.65 1.28
N ALA A 52 8.73 12.88 1.80
CA ALA A 52 8.98 13.92 2.80
C ALA A 52 8.76 15.32 2.21
N ALA A 53 9.28 15.59 1.00
CA ALA A 53 9.08 16.86 0.31
C ALA A 53 7.59 17.10 -0.03
N ALA A 54 6.88 16.05 -0.46
CA ALA A 54 5.45 16.13 -0.71
C ALA A 54 4.66 16.48 0.56
N ARG A 55 4.99 15.87 1.70
CA ARG A 55 4.36 16.19 3.01
C ARG A 55 4.58 17.64 3.42
N GLU A 56 5.79 18.17 3.20
CA GLU A 56 6.10 19.58 3.48
C GLU A 56 5.23 20.53 2.66
N MET A 57 4.99 20.21 1.38
CA MET A 57 4.29 21.07 0.42
C MET A 57 2.77 20.89 0.43
N ALA A 58 2.26 19.71 0.81
CA ALA A 58 0.85 19.34 0.72
C ALA A 58 -0.13 20.31 1.43
N PRO A 59 0.22 20.94 2.59
CA PRO A 59 -0.68 21.91 3.24
C PRO A 59 -1.02 23.12 2.37
N GLU A 60 -0.14 23.54 1.46
CA GLU A 60 -0.41 24.64 0.51
C GLU A 60 -1.60 24.35 -0.41
N TYR A 61 -1.94 23.05 -0.59
CA TYR A 61 -3.02 22.55 -1.42
C TYR A 61 -4.24 22.06 -0.59
N GLY A 62 -4.24 22.27 0.73
CA GLY A 62 -5.31 21.79 1.60
C GLY A 62 -5.30 20.26 1.78
N ILE A 63 -4.16 19.60 1.53
CA ILE A 63 -4.02 18.15 1.62
C ILE A 63 -3.30 17.77 2.91
N THR A 64 -3.90 16.90 3.71
CA THR A 64 -3.20 16.16 4.76
C THR A 64 -2.40 15.03 4.10
N TYR A 65 -1.09 15.04 4.23
CA TYR A 65 -0.20 14.04 3.64
C TYR A 65 0.52 13.24 4.72
N ARG A 66 0.48 11.91 4.62
CA ARG A 66 1.13 10.99 5.56
C ARG A 66 2.14 10.12 4.84
N THR A 67 3.33 9.97 5.42
CA THR A 67 4.42 9.20 4.84
C THR A 67 5.25 8.46 5.90
N PRO A 68 5.67 7.21 5.64
CA PRO A 68 6.62 6.49 6.50
C PRO A 68 8.06 6.97 6.29
N LEU A 69 8.28 8.00 5.46
CA LEU A 69 9.54 8.45 4.86
C LEU A 69 10.07 7.40 3.86
N ALA A 70 10.50 6.22 4.33
CA ALA A 70 10.92 5.11 3.48
C ALA A 70 10.25 3.80 3.95
N PRO A 71 9.83 2.93 3.04
CA PRO A 71 9.42 1.59 3.42
C PRO A 71 10.64 0.78 3.87
N LEU A 72 10.43 -0.15 4.80
CA LEU A 72 11.46 -1.04 5.33
C LEU A 72 11.31 -2.43 4.69
N CYS A 73 12.39 -2.98 4.19
CA CYS A 73 12.40 -4.31 3.58
C CYS A 73 13.59 -5.13 4.06
N LYS A 74 13.39 -6.43 4.23
CA LYS A 74 14.49 -7.34 4.55
C LYS A 74 15.48 -7.41 3.39
N ALA A 75 16.78 -7.46 3.70
CA ALA A 75 17.83 -7.57 2.70
C ALA A 75 17.63 -8.83 1.84
N GLY A 76 17.66 -8.66 0.52
CA GLY A 76 17.39 -9.75 -0.44
C GLY A 76 15.92 -9.95 -0.79
N HIS A 77 14.99 -9.23 -0.15
CA HIS A 77 13.55 -9.31 -0.42
C HIS A 77 13.01 -8.09 -1.21
N TYR A 78 11.75 -8.19 -1.64
CA TYR A 78 11.05 -7.14 -2.37
C TYR A 78 11.02 -5.81 -1.62
N GLY A 79 11.05 -4.71 -2.37
CA GLY A 79 10.98 -3.35 -1.85
C GLY A 79 12.32 -2.62 -1.82
N ALA A 80 13.45 -3.31 -1.99
CA ALA A 80 14.80 -2.74 -1.93
C ALA A 80 15.06 -1.63 -2.97
N PHE A 81 14.25 -1.54 -4.02
CA PHE A 81 14.38 -0.52 -5.07
C PHE A 81 13.91 0.88 -4.59
N ILE A 82 13.03 0.96 -3.60
CA ILE A 82 12.54 2.23 -3.01
C ILE A 82 12.77 2.34 -1.50
N GLY A 83 12.99 1.21 -0.81
CA GLY A 83 13.06 1.13 0.64
C GLY A 83 14.46 1.16 1.24
N GLU A 84 14.52 1.29 2.57
CA GLU A 84 15.71 1.05 3.38
C GLU A 84 15.74 -0.43 3.79
N LYS A 85 16.94 -1.03 3.79
CA LYS A 85 17.12 -2.46 4.03
C LYS A 85 17.57 -2.72 5.46
N PHE A 86 17.10 -3.83 6.04
CA PHE A 86 17.60 -4.40 7.29
C PHE A 86 17.95 -5.88 7.10
N ALA A 87 18.93 -6.36 7.82
CA ALA A 87 19.32 -7.77 7.82
C ALA A 87 18.68 -8.55 8.99
N ASP A 88 18.50 -7.90 10.13
CA ASP A 88 17.98 -8.48 11.37
C ASP A 88 17.06 -7.49 12.12
N GLU A 89 16.46 -7.96 13.23
CA GLU A 89 15.54 -7.16 14.07
C GLU A 89 16.25 -5.97 14.71
N ARG A 90 17.54 -6.05 15.01
CA ARG A 90 18.32 -4.96 15.59
C ARG A 90 18.47 -3.80 14.60
N GLU A 91 18.77 -4.12 13.34
CA GLU A 91 18.85 -3.13 12.26
C GLU A 91 17.46 -2.56 11.98
N PHE A 92 16.41 -3.40 11.96
CA PHE A 92 15.03 -2.93 11.81
C PHE A 92 14.66 -1.93 12.91
N ALA A 93 14.91 -2.27 14.20
CA ALA A 93 14.64 -1.38 15.31
C ALA A 93 15.41 -0.04 15.20
N ALA A 94 16.64 -0.07 14.69
CA ALA A 94 17.40 1.16 14.42
C ALA A 94 16.74 2.02 13.33
N LEU A 95 16.21 1.41 12.26
CA LEU A 95 15.48 2.11 11.21
C LEU A 95 14.15 2.68 11.70
N VAL A 96 13.42 1.96 12.56
CA VAL A 96 12.19 2.47 13.19
C VAL A 96 12.48 3.70 14.03
N ARG A 97 13.53 3.69 14.88
CA ARG A 97 13.95 4.86 15.65
C ARG A 97 14.37 6.03 14.75
N LYS A 98 15.13 5.76 13.69
CA LYS A 98 15.50 6.76 12.67
C LYS A 98 14.27 7.40 12.02
N THR A 99 13.23 6.60 11.73
CA THR A 99 11.96 7.11 11.21
C THR A 99 11.27 8.05 12.20
N ARG A 100 11.29 7.72 13.51
CA ARG A 100 10.79 8.60 14.58
C ARG A 100 11.56 9.93 14.64
N GLU A 101 12.89 9.86 14.69
CA GLU A 101 13.77 11.03 14.77
C GLU A 101 13.55 12.00 13.60
N LYS A 102 13.24 11.46 12.42
CA LYS A 102 12.93 12.22 11.20
C LYS A 102 11.47 12.62 11.07
N GLY A 103 10.63 12.27 12.04
CA GLY A 103 9.22 12.62 12.08
C GLY A 103 8.37 11.87 11.04
N GLY A 104 8.68 10.60 10.74
CA GLY A 104 7.78 9.76 9.94
C GLY A 104 6.45 9.54 10.64
N ASP A 105 5.38 9.39 9.87
CA ASP A 105 4.02 9.30 10.42
C ASP A 105 3.66 7.87 10.87
N PHE A 106 4.22 6.85 10.23
CA PHE A 106 3.97 5.43 10.49
C PHE A 106 5.12 4.56 9.94
N ILE A 107 5.09 3.27 10.19
CA ILE A 107 6.05 2.31 9.60
C ILE A 107 5.39 1.55 8.46
N LYS A 108 6.05 1.51 7.30
CA LYS A 108 5.71 0.63 6.16
C LYS A 108 6.70 -0.52 6.09
N ILE A 109 6.19 -1.76 6.05
CA ILE A 109 7.02 -2.98 5.93
C ILE A 109 6.64 -3.74 4.67
N MET A 110 7.63 -4.21 3.91
CA MET A 110 7.44 -5.14 2.81
C MET A 110 7.64 -6.57 3.34
N ILE A 111 6.56 -7.35 3.44
CA ILE A 111 6.60 -8.69 4.05
C ILE A 111 6.40 -9.83 3.06
N SER A 112 6.15 -9.52 1.80
CA SER A 112 6.04 -10.49 0.70
C SER A 112 6.53 -9.91 -0.62
N GLY A 113 6.69 -10.76 -1.63
CA GLY A 113 6.81 -10.33 -3.02
C GLY A 113 5.49 -9.86 -3.62
N LEU A 114 5.56 -9.54 -4.91
CA LEU A 114 4.38 -9.23 -5.73
C LEU A 114 3.58 -10.50 -6.05
N MET A 115 2.33 -10.31 -6.43
CA MET A 115 1.62 -11.34 -7.21
C MET A 115 2.26 -11.49 -8.59
N ASP A 116 2.37 -12.71 -9.08
CA ASP A 116 2.80 -12.99 -10.45
C ASP A 116 1.61 -12.76 -11.39
N PHE A 117 1.71 -11.74 -12.25
CA PHE A 117 0.62 -11.37 -13.14
C PHE A 117 0.46 -12.33 -14.35
N ASP A 118 1.44 -13.21 -14.58
CA ASP A 118 1.38 -14.25 -15.62
C ASP A 118 0.96 -15.61 -15.06
N CYS A 119 0.92 -15.77 -13.73
CA CYS A 119 0.58 -17.04 -13.08
C CYS A 119 -0.30 -16.84 -11.85
N PHE A 120 -1.60 -17.11 -12.00
CA PHE A 120 -2.56 -17.00 -10.90
C PHE A 120 -2.17 -17.88 -9.70
N GLY A 121 -2.17 -17.30 -8.50
CA GLY A 121 -1.87 -17.97 -7.24
C GLY A 121 -0.40 -17.99 -6.86
N ARG A 122 0.48 -17.45 -7.71
CA ARG A 122 1.92 -17.41 -7.47
C ARG A 122 2.38 -16.05 -6.97
N LEU A 123 3.35 -16.04 -6.06
CA LEU A 123 4.10 -14.85 -5.64
C LEU A 123 5.49 -14.86 -6.28
N THR A 124 6.08 -13.69 -6.45
CA THR A 124 7.41 -13.52 -7.08
C THR A 124 8.55 -13.93 -6.16
N GLU A 125 8.30 -14.04 -4.85
CA GLU A 125 9.26 -14.52 -3.85
C GLU A 125 8.54 -15.07 -2.61
N GLU A 126 9.27 -15.83 -1.78
CA GLU A 126 8.76 -16.32 -0.50
C GLU A 126 8.53 -15.15 0.48
N PRO A 127 7.39 -15.10 1.15
CA PRO A 127 7.12 -14.12 2.20
C PRO A 127 8.02 -14.31 3.43
N LEU A 128 8.08 -13.28 4.28
CA LEU A 128 8.66 -13.40 5.61
C LEU A 128 7.86 -14.44 6.43
N SER A 129 8.55 -15.12 7.34
CA SER A 129 7.91 -16.08 8.24
C SER A 129 6.92 -15.38 9.21
N PRO A 130 5.90 -16.08 9.72
CA PRO A 130 4.97 -15.53 10.71
C PRO A 130 5.67 -14.99 11.97
N GLY A 131 6.76 -15.64 12.41
CA GLY A 131 7.54 -15.19 13.56
C GLY A 131 8.26 -13.87 13.29
N GLU A 132 8.89 -13.73 12.13
CA GLU A 132 9.53 -12.47 11.72
C GLU A 132 8.49 -11.34 11.60
N ILE A 133 7.34 -11.60 10.97
CA ILE A 133 6.27 -10.60 10.86
C ILE A 133 5.84 -10.12 12.25
N ALA A 134 5.59 -11.04 13.19
CA ALA A 134 5.17 -10.71 14.54
C ALA A 134 6.20 -9.85 15.28
N GLU A 135 7.48 -10.18 15.16
CA GLU A 135 8.57 -9.44 15.81
C GLU A 135 8.71 -8.02 15.22
N LEU A 136 8.68 -7.87 13.88
CA LEU A 136 8.77 -6.55 13.24
C LEU A 136 7.59 -5.64 13.64
N VAL A 137 6.37 -6.19 13.70
CA VAL A 137 5.18 -5.44 14.12
C VAL A 137 5.30 -5.06 15.60
N HIS A 138 5.73 -5.99 16.46
CA HIS A 138 5.95 -5.73 17.88
C HIS A 138 6.97 -4.59 18.12
N ILE A 139 8.08 -4.59 17.41
CA ILE A 139 9.10 -3.53 17.49
C ILE A 139 8.51 -2.17 17.06
N ALA A 140 7.79 -2.12 15.94
CA ALA A 140 7.21 -0.88 15.43
C ALA A 140 6.13 -0.31 16.39
N HIS A 141 5.24 -1.16 16.91
CA HIS A 141 4.23 -0.78 17.91
C HIS A 141 4.87 -0.35 19.23
N GLY A 142 5.93 -1.05 19.69
CA GLY A 142 6.70 -0.69 20.88
C GLY A 142 7.32 0.70 20.80
N GLU A 143 7.60 1.16 19.58
CA GLU A 143 8.06 2.52 19.30
C GLU A 143 6.88 3.50 19.04
N GLY A 144 5.62 3.07 19.19
CA GLY A 144 4.41 3.91 19.12
C GLY A 144 3.91 4.20 17.70
N PHE A 145 4.35 3.44 16.70
CA PHE A 145 3.91 3.61 15.32
C PHE A 145 2.78 2.66 14.94
N SER A 146 1.85 3.13 14.13
CA SER A 146 0.99 2.27 13.34
C SER A 146 1.80 1.58 12.21
N VAL A 147 1.37 0.39 11.83
CA VAL A 147 2.08 -0.45 10.85
C VAL A 147 1.23 -0.69 9.61
N MET A 148 1.76 -0.29 8.46
CA MET A 148 1.25 -0.55 7.12
C MET A 148 2.11 -1.64 6.46
N VAL A 149 1.50 -2.69 5.89
CA VAL A 149 2.26 -3.75 5.23
C VAL A 149 1.89 -3.90 3.76
N HIS A 150 2.92 -4.07 2.90
CA HIS A 150 2.74 -4.71 1.61
C HIS A 150 2.69 -6.22 1.85
N ALA A 151 1.57 -6.86 1.56
CA ALA A 151 1.35 -8.28 1.82
C ALA A 151 0.49 -8.93 0.76
N ASN A 152 0.92 -10.08 0.26
CA ASN A 152 0.17 -10.94 -0.65
C ASN A 152 0.24 -12.39 -0.16
N GLY A 153 -0.78 -13.19 -0.51
CA GLY A 153 -0.93 -14.58 -0.10
C GLY A 153 -1.67 -14.73 1.24
N ALA A 154 -2.62 -15.67 1.27
CA ALA A 154 -3.51 -15.87 2.42
C ALA A 154 -2.76 -16.05 3.74
N ARG A 155 -1.77 -16.96 3.78
CA ARG A 155 -1.01 -17.23 5.02
C ARG A 155 -0.23 -16.03 5.52
N THR A 156 0.34 -15.23 4.60
CA THR A 156 1.08 -14.01 4.94
C THR A 156 0.16 -12.95 5.54
N VAL A 157 -1.00 -12.72 4.90
CA VAL A 157 -1.98 -11.74 5.38
C VAL A 157 -2.61 -12.19 6.69
N GLN A 158 -2.89 -13.49 6.86
CA GLN A 158 -3.36 -14.04 8.13
C GLN A 158 -2.34 -13.80 9.24
N ALA A 159 -1.05 -14.12 9.01
CA ALA A 159 0.01 -13.87 9.98
C ALA A 159 0.15 -12.38 10.33
N ALA A 160 0.09 -11.50 9.32
CA ALA A 160 0.13 -10.06 9.53
C ALA A 160 -1.05 -9.54 10.38
N ALA A 161 -2.27 -10.00 10.08
CA ALA A 161 -3.46 -9.65 10.86
C ALA A 161 -3.34 -10.14 12.31
N MET A 162 -2.90 -11.38 12.53
CA MET A 162 -2.68 -11.94 13.86
C MET A 162 -1.56 -11.21 14.64
N ALA A 163 -0.57 -10.68 13.95
CA ALA A 163 0.47 -9.83 14.54
C ALA A 163 -0.04 -8.42 14.89
N GLY A 164 -1.24 -8.05 14.46
CA GLY A 164 -1.89 -6.78 14.78
C GLY A 164 -1.54 -5.62 13.84
N VAL A 165 -1.17 -5.87 12.58
CA VAL A 165 -0.92 -4.77 11.63
C VAL A 165 -2.14 -3.87 11.48
N ASP A 166 -1.91 -2.57 11.34
CA ASP A 166 -2.98 -1.57 11.23
C ASP A 166 -3.60 -1.55 9.84
N SER A 167 -2.81 -1.76 8.78
CA SER A 167 -3.34 -1.95 7.44
C SER A 167 -2.54 -2.92 6.58
N VAL A 168 -3.27 -3.66 5.74
CA VAL A 168 -2.76 -4.50 4.66
C VAL A 168 -3.03 -3.80 3.33
N GLU A 169 -1.97 -3.66 2.53
CA GLU A 169 -2.05 -3.17 1.15
C GLU A 169 -1.97 -4.37 0.19
N HIS A 170 -2.73 -4.33 -0.87
CA HIS A 170 -2.92 -5.35 -1.90
C HIS A 170 -3.72 -6.58 -1.43
N GLY A 171 -3.13 -7.51 -0.72
CA GLY A 171 -3.84 -8.70 -0.24
C GLY A 171 -4.32 -9.61 -1.36
N ALA A 172 -3.44 -9.97 -2.31
CA ALA A 172 -3.80 -10.92 -3.36
C ALA A 172 -3.93 -12.34 -2.80
N TYR A 173 -4.82 -13.14 -3.41
CA TYR A 173 -5.01 -14.57 -3.14
C TYR A 173 -5.44 -14.89 -1.71
N LEU A 174 -6.32 -14.06 -1.12
CA LEU A 174 -6.85 -14.32 0.22
C LEU A 174 -7.85 -15.47 0.20
N ASP A 175 -7.84 -16.23 1.27
CA ASP A 175 -8.85 -17.22 1.59
C ASP A 175 -9.74 -16.73 2.76
N ARG A 176 -10.73 -17.54 3.13
CA ARG A 176 -11.67 -17.20 4.21
C ARG A 176 -10.96 -17.00 5.55
N ASP A 177 -9.93 -17.78 5.85
CA ASP A 177 -9.23 -17.71 7.13
C ASP A 177 -8.46 -16.39 7.27
N ALA A 178 -7.83 -15.92 6.19
CA ALA A 178 -7.18 -14.61 6.16
C ALA A 178 -8.19 -13.47 6.31
N LEU A 179 -9.36 -13.56 5.65
CA LEU A 179 -10.43 -12.57 5.80
C LEU A 179 -11.00 -12.55 7.22
N CYS A 180 -11.21 -13.72 7.84
CA CYS A 180 -11.62 -13.83 9.25
C CYS A 180 -10.59 -13.18 10.18
N ALA A 181 -9.30 -13.53 10.03
CA ALA A 181 -8.24 -12.99 10.86
C ALA A 181 -8.16 -11.45 10.76
N MET A 182 -8.26 -10.87 9.56
CA MET A 182 -8.31 -9.42 9.39
C MET A 182 -9.54 -8.78 10.05
N THR A 183 -10.71 -9.43 9.96
CA THR A 183 -11.95 -8.92 10.56
C THR A 183 -11.86 -8.93 12.08
N GLU A 184 -11.42 -10.04 12.67
CA GLU A 184 -11.29 -10.25 14.12
C GLU A 184 -10.26 -9.30 14.75
N ASN A 185 -9.17 -9.01 14.05
CA ASN A 185 -8.13 -8.10 14.53
C ASN A 185 -8.38 -6.64 14.10
N GLY A 186 -9.49 -6.37 13.39
CA GLY A 186 -9.84 -5.03 12.94
C GLY A 186 -8.85 -4.42 11.97
N THR A 187 -8.11 -5.24 11.22
CA THR A 187 -7.14 -4.77 10.21
C THR A 187 -7.84 -4.02 9.09
N VAL A 188 -7.33 -2.85 8.71
CA VAL A 188 -7.81 -2.14 7.53
C VAL A 188 -7.23 -2.79 6.27
N TRP A 189 -8.06 -3.04 5.28
CA TRP A 189 -7.60 -3.53 3.98
C TRP A 189 -7.74 -2.48 2.90
N CYS A 190 -6.61 -2.12 2.25
CA CYS A 190 -6.56 -1.30 1.04
C CYS A 190 -6.25 -2.23 -0.15
N PRO A 191 -7.25 -2.73 -0.88
CA PRO A 191 -7.06 -3.82 -1.84
C PRO A 191 -6.32 -3.40 -3.12
N THR A 192 -6.21 -2.10 -3.40
CA THR A 192 -5.51 -1.57 -4.58
C THR A 192 -5.92 -2.27 -5.89
N LEU A 193 -7.22 -2.44 -6.09
CA LEU A 193 -7.78 -3.16 -7.25
C LEU A 193 -7.31 -2.59 -8.60
N SER A 194 -7.00 -1.28 -8.64
CA SER A 194 -6.45 -0.60 -9.82
C SER A 194 -5.13 -1.19 -10.29
N THR A 195 -4.29 -1.74 -9.39
CA THR A 195 -3.00 -2.37 -9.77
C THR A 195 -3.18 -3.60 -10.67
N VAL A 196 -4.33 -4.26 -10.62
CA VAL A 196 -4.69 -5.39 -11.48
C VAL A 196 -5.76 -5.00 -12.49
N GLY A 197 -6.75 -4.23 -12.06
CA GLY A 197 -7.88 -3.80 -12.89
C GLY A 197 -7.43 -3.05 -14.15
N ASN A 198 -6.42 -2.18 -14.01
CA ASN A 198 -5.87 -1.38 -15.10
C ASN A 198 -4.93 -2.16 -16.03
N LEU A 199 -4.53 -3.39 -15.67
CA LEU A 199 -3.71 -4.25 -16.55
C LEU A 199 -4.54 -4.93 -17.64
N ARG A 200 -5.85 -5.07 -17.45
CA ARG A 200 -6.74 -5.76 -18.40
C ARG A 200 -6.74 -5.07 -19.75
N GLY A 201 -6.52 -5.85 -20.81
CA GLY A 201 -6.47 -5.35 -22.19
C GLY A 201 -5.18 -4.60 -22.55
N LYS A 202 -4.16 -4.60 -21.69
CA LYS A 202 -2.87 -3.94 -21.97
C LYS A 202 -1.87 -4.84 -22.70
N GLY A 203 -2.10 -6.16 -22.73
CA GLY A 203 -1.26 -7.11 -23.47
C GLY A 203 0.18 -7.26 -22.93
N ARG A 204 0.44 -6.80 -21.70
CA ARG A 204 1.77 -6.90 -21.07
C ARG A 204 1.97 -8.23 -20.35
N PHE A 205 0.90 -8.77 -19.79
CA PHE A 205 0.88 -9.99 -19.00
C PHE A 205 -0.16 -10.97 -19.58
N ASP A 206 -0.19 -12.20 -19.07
CA ASP A 206 -1.21 -13.17 -19.43
C ASP A 206 -2.61 -12.65 -19.05
N GLU A 207 -3.44 -12.41 -20.05
CA GLU A 207 -4.76 -11.81 -19.87
C GLU A 207 -5.73 -12.71 -19.09
N ASP A 208 -5.58 -14.03 -19.14
CA ASP A 208 -6.39 -14.94 -18.35
C ASP A 208 -5.98 -14.95 -16.90
N ALA A 209 -4.67 -14.91 -16.62
CA ALA A 209 -4.15 -14.75 -15.26
C ALA A 209 -4.60 -13.42 -14.66
N VAL A 210 -4.42 -12.30 -15.37
CA VAL A 210 -4.86 -10.96 -14.92
C VAL A 210 -6.36 -10.94 -14.63
N ARG A 211 -7.21 -11.50 -15.52
CA ARG A 211 -8.67 -11.58 -15.27
C ARG A 211 -9.02 -12.40 -14.05
N ARG A 212 -8.34 -13.52 -13.82
CA ARG A 212 -8.56 -14.38 -12.65
C ARG A 212 -8.12 -13.69 -11.36
N ILE A 213 -6.97 -13.02 -11.36
CA ILE A 213 -6.48 -12.25 -10.21
C ILE A 213 -7.47 -11.15 -9.85
N TYR A 214 -7.90 -10.36 -10.84
CA TYR A 214 -8.86 -9.28 -10.62
C TYR A 214 -10.19 -9.79 -10.07
N ARG A 215 -10.76 -10.85 -10.65
CA ARG A 215 -12.02 -11.44 -10.18
C ARG A 215 -11.90 -11.93 -8.74
N SER A 216 -10.85 -12.67 -8.43
CA SER A 216 -10.57 -13.14 -7.07
C SER A 216 -10.45 -11.99 -6.07
N ALA A 217 -9.76 -10.90 -6.43
CA ALA A 217 -9.63 -9.74 -5.57
C ALA A 217 -10.99 -9.04 -5.33
N VAL A 218 -11.80 -8.86 -6.38
CA VAL A 218 -13.15 -8.28 -6.27
C VAL A 218 -14.06 -9.13 -5.37
N ASP A 219 -14.05 -10.45 -5.56
CA ASP A 219 -14.87 -11.38 -4.77
C ASP A 219 -14.45 -11.39 -3.30
N ASN A 220 -13.13 -11.31 -3.02
CA ASN A 220 -12.61 -11.20 -1.66
C ASN A 220 -12.97 -9.86 -1.00
N VAL A 221 -12.94 -8.74 -1.74
CA VAL A 221 -13.37 -7.42 -1.21
C VAL A 221 -14.85 -7.47 -0.80
N ARG A 222 -15.70 -8.07 -1.63
CA ARG A 222 -17.13 -8.26 -1.32
C ARG A 222 -17.32 -9.10 -0.07
N SER A 223 -16.70 -10.27 -0.03
CA SER A 223 -16.77 -11.18 1.11
C SER A 223 -16.27 -10.54 2.41
N PHE A 224 -15.15 -9.79 2.34
CA PHE A 224 -14.61 -9.09 3.51
C PHE A 224 -15.57 -8.00 4.03
N ALA A 225 -16.18 -7.24 3.14
CA ALA A 225 -17.19 -6.24 3.51
C ALA A 225 -18.44 -6.89 4.15
N GLU A 226 -18.94 -7.98 3.57
CA GLU A 226 -20.07 -8.77 4.12
C GLU A 226 -19.77 -9.34 5.51
N MET A 227 -18.51 -9.70 5.79
CA MET A 227 -18.05 -10.13 7.12
C MET A 227 -17.89 -8.97 8.11
N GLY A 228 -18.17 -7.73 7.73
CA GLY A 228 -17.98 -6.55 8.54
C GLY A 228 -16.54 -6.04 8.57
N GLY A 229 -15.69 -6.48 7.66
CA GLY A 229 -14.31 -6.02 7.51
C GLY A 229 -14.20 -4.54 7.16
N ILE A 230 -13.03 -3.96 7.35
CA ILE A 230 -12.75 -2.53 7.14
C ILE A 230 -12.02 -2.35 5.81
N VAL A 231 -12.75 -2.07 4.73
CA VAL A 231 -12.18 -1.77 3.41
C VAL A 231 -11.96 -0.27 3.28
N ALA A 232 -10.75 0.15 2.90
CA ALA A 232 -10.41 1.54 2.65
C ALA A 232 -9.89 1.75 1.22
N PRO A 233 -10.11 2.93 0.60
CA PRO A 233 -9.58 3.22 -0.73
C PRO A 233 -8.08 3.39 -0.68
N GLY A 234 -7.38 2.82 -1.67
CA GLY A 234 -5.95 2.99 -1.88
C GLY A 234 -5.57 2.41 -3.23
N SER A 235 -5.03 3.25 -4.12
CA SER A 235 -4.83 2.91 -5.54
C SER A 235 -3.45 2.36 -5.87
N ASP A 236 -2.46 2.56 -4.99
CA ASP A 236 -1.06 2.39 -5.34
C ASP A 236 -0.63 3.23 -6.58
N ALA A 237 -1.19 4.46 -6.69
CA ALA A 237 -0.84 5.37 -7.78
C ALA A 237 0.67 5.60 -7.84
N GLY A 238 1.22 5.52 -9.05
CA GLY A 238 2.64 5.41 -9.32
C GLY A 238 3.08 4.01 -9.73
N ALA A 239 2.33 2.96 -9.39
CA ALA A 239 2.54 1.62 -9.96
C ALA A 239 2.23 1.62 -11.46
N TRP A 240 2.81 0.65 -12.20
CA TRP A 240 2.62 0.59 -13.65
C TRP A 240 1.14 0.54 -14.04
N SER A 241 0.75 1.40 -14.97
CA SER A 241 -0.64 1.61 -15.44
C SER A 241 -1.60 2.17 -14.38
N VAL A 242 -1.07 2.72 -13.27
CA VAL A 242 -1.84 3.40 -12.22
C VAL A 242 -1.34 4.84 -12.09
N PRO A 243 -1.71 5.75 -13.01
CA PRO A 243 -1.23 7.14 -12.97
C PRO A 243 -1.80 7.89 -11.76
N HIS A 244 -1.08 8.92 -11.32
CA HIS A 244 -1.55 9.80 -10.25
C HIS A 244 -2.93 10.38 -10.59
N VAL A 245 -3.75 10.59 -9.57
CA VAL A 245 -5.14 11.03 -9.65
C VAL A 245 -6.03 10.00 -10.36
N GLN A 246 -5.81 9.75 -11.66
CA GLN A 246 -6.66 8.84 -12.43
C GLN A 246 -6.70 7.43 -11.84
N GLY A 247 -5.55 6.87 -11.43
CA GLY A 247 -5.49 5.57 -10.76
C GLY A 247 -6.29 5.53 -9.46
N SER A 248 -6.40 6.65 -8.75
CA SER A 248 -7.23 6.74 -7.55
C SER A 248 -8.73 6.82 -7.89
N LEU A 249 -9.08 7.48 -9.00
CA LEU A 249 -10.45 7.47 -9.52
C LEU A 249 -10.84 6.09 -10.06
N ASP A 250 -9.91 5.40 -10.74
CA ASP A 250 -10.10 4.03 -11.20
C ASP A 250 -10.37 3.08 -10.01
N GLU A 251 -9.62 3.24 -8.91
CA GLU A 251 -9.82 2.46 -7.68
C GLU A 251 -11.23 2.66 -7.11
N TYR A 252 -11.73 3.89 -7.08
CA TYR A 252 -13.13 4.15 -6.70
C TYR A 252 -14.11 3.39 -7.61
N GLY A 253 -13.87 3.37 -8.92
CA GLY A 253 -14.68 2.61 -9.87
C GLY A 253 -14.67 1.10 -9.60
N HIS A 254 -13.49 0.54 -9.33
CA HIS A 254 -13.33 -0.88 -9.00
C HIS A 254 -13.99 -1.24 -7.68
N LEU A 255 -13.82 -0.41 -6.64
CA LEU A 255 -14.46 -0.62 -5.34
C LEU A 255 -15.98 -0.49 -5.43
N LYS A 256 -16.49 0.46 -6.21
CA LYS A 256 -17.93 0.58 -6.47
C LYS A 256 -18.51 -0.65 -7.15
N TYR A 257 -17.77 -1.22 -8.10
CA TYR A 257 -18.14 -2.49 -8.74
C TYR A 257 -18.14 -3.66 -7.74
N ALA A 258 -17.14 -3.73 -6.85
CA ALA A 258 -17.05 -4.81 -5.87
C ALA A 258 -18.12 -4.72 -4.78
N LEU A 259 -18.38 -3.52 -4.25
CA LEU A 259 -19.22 -3.29 -3.07
C LEU A 259 -20.70 -2.99 -3.39
N GLY A 260 -21.01 -2.61 -4.62
CA GLY A 260 -22.38 -2.34 -5.06
C GLY A 260 -23.08 -1.26 -4.21
N ALA A 261 -24.24 -1.60 -3.64
CA ALA A 261 -25.03 -0.66 -2.84
C ALA A 261 -24.37 -0.22 -1.51
N ASP A 262 -23.46 -1.02 -0.98
CA ASP A 262 -22.81 -0.76 0.31
C ASP A 262 -21.55 0.13 0.17
N PHE A 263 -21.19 0.52 -1.05
CA PHE A 263 -19.98 1.28 -1.37
C PHE A 263 -19.76 2.48 -0.47
N ASP A 264 -20.73 3.39 -0.37
CA ASP A 264 -20.56 4.65 0.36
C ASP A 264 -20.38 4.41 1.88
N ALA A 265 -21.16 3.50 2.45
CA ALA A 265 -21.09 3.17 3.87
C ALA A 265 -19.75 2.50 4.24
N VAL A 266 -19.34 1.52 3.44
CA VAL A 266 -18.09 0.76 3.63
C VAL A 266 -16.87 1.69 3.51
N LEU A 267 -16.77 2.47 2.42
CA LEU A 267 -15.63 3.36 2.22
C LEU A 267 -15.59 4.50 3.23
N SER A 268 -16.73 5.07 3.61
CA SER A 268 -16.79 6.10 4.65
C SER A 268 -16.22 5.59 5.97
N ARG A 269 -16.50 4.32 6.33
CA ARG A 269 -15.93 3.66 7.51
C ARG A 269 -14.42 3.48 7.35
N GLY A 270 -13.97 2.95 6.22
CA GLY A 270 -12.55 2.72 5.93
C GLY A 270 -11.72 4.00 5.96
N ILE A 271 -12.23 5.08 5.34
CA ILE A 271 -11.57 6.39 5.33
C ILE A 271 -11.41 6.94 6.76
N ARG A 272 -12.45 6.83 7.60
CA ARG A 272 -12.35 7.25 9.02
C ARG A 272 -11.29 6.45 9.77
N GLU A 273 -11.26 5.13 9.57
CA GLU A 273 -10.28 4.27 10.25
C GLU A 273 -8.84 4.54 9.80
N VAL A 274 -8.59 4.76 8.50
CA VAL A 274 -7.28 5.17 8.01
C VAL A 274 -6.85 6.50 8.62
N ARG A 275 -7.72 7.52 8.61
CA ARG A 275 -7.40 8.84 9.19
C ARG A 275 -7.18 8.81 10.70
N ARG A 276 -7.79 7.86 11.40
CA ARG A 276 -7.63 7.69 12.85
C ARG A 276 -6.31 7.04 13.21
N ARG A 277 -5.85 6.10 12.38
CA ARG A 277 -4.65 5.27 12.67
C ARG A 277 -3.38 5.90 12.12
N PHE A 278 -3.47 6.58 11.01
CA PHE A 278 -2.37 7.15 10.26
C PHE A 278 -2.53 8.67 10.13
#